data_d40005809df1e798d3079de4ff3d34a8
#
_entry.id   d40005809df1e798d3079de4ff3d34a8
#
_cell.length_a   1.000
_cell.length_b   1.000
_cell.length_c   1.000
_cell.angle_alpha   90.00
_cell.angle_beta   90.00
_cell.angle_gamma   90.00
#
_symmetry.space_group_name_H-M   'P 1'
#
loop_
_entity.id
_entity.type
_entity.pdbx_description
1 polymer ?
#
loop_
_entity_poly.entity_id
_entity_poly.type
_entity_poly.pdbx_seq_one_letter_code
_entity_poly.pdbx_strand_id
1 'polypeptide(L)'
;MRVREMWRNCQQWWTWGILGFWIIMSYSVVGNLWVTVYYGVPVWKEAKTTLFCASDAKAYEKEVHNVWATHACVPTDPSPQEMLLTNVTENFNMWKNDMVDQMHEDVIELWDQSLKPCVKLTPLCVTLNCTKTDKNVTIIINDTVNPEEEIKNCSFNTTTEIRDRKRKEYALFYRPDLVSFNDNNDTTNSTYSSYVLINCNTSAITQACPKVSFNPIPIHYCAPAGFAILKCNNKTFNGTGPCNNVSTVQCTHGIKPVVSTQLLLNGSLAEEEIIIRSENLTNTIKTIIVHLNESIQIVCTRPNNNTRKSVRIGPGQTFYATGDIIGDIRQAHCNISEEKWNRTLHRVSKKLLEHFPNETIRFEPPSGGDLEITTHSFNCGGEFFYCNTTQLFNSTYKPGTPEYNETGKNDSITLPCRIKQFINMWQRVGQAMYAPPIAGNITCNSSITGLLLTYDGPNENGTHIFRPGGGDMKDNWRSELYKYKVVEIKPLGVAPTEAKGRVVRREKRAVGLGAVLLGFLGAAGSTMGAASITLTVQARQLLSGIVQQQSNLLRAIEAQQHMLQLTVWGIKQLQA
;
A
#
# COMPACT_ATOMS: atom_id res chain seq x y z
N MET A 1 86.96 -3.99 -1.75
CA MET A 1 85.93 -4.05 -0.67
C MET A 1 85.42 -2.68 -0.21
N ARG A 2 86.01 -1.55 -0.54
CA ARG A 2 85.52 -0.23 -0.03
C ARG A 2 84.38 0.43 -0.81
N VAL A 3 84.11 0.05 -2.03
CA VAL A 3 83.03 0.70 -2.84
C VAL A 3 81.63 0.18 -2.49
N ARG A 4 81.48 -1.07 -2.06
CA ARG A 4 80.17 -1.64 -1.65
C ARG A 4 79.66 -1.11 -0.32
N GLU A 5 80.50 -0.76 0.59
CA GLU A 5 80.09 -0.17 1.86
C GLU A 5 79.64 1.29 1.73
N MET A 6 80.23 2.02 0.81
CA MET A 6 79.88 3.41 0.54
C MET A 6 78.52 3.51 -0.14
N TRP A 7 78.18 2.55 -1.01
CA TRP A 7 76.86 2.50 -1.63
C TRP A 7 75.77 2.07 -0.66
N ARG A 8 76.01 1.16 0.26
CA ARG A 8 75.07 0.77 1.31
C ARG A 8 74.82 1.92 2.28
N ASN A 9 75.83 2.67 2.66
CA ASN A 9 75.61 3.83 3.53
C ASN A 9 74.87 4.97 2.79
N CYS A 10 75.16 5.20 1.51
CA CYS A 10 74.44 6.21 0.74
C CYS A 10 72.91 5.85 0.58
N GLN A 11 72.61 4.59 0.34
CA GLN A 11 71.21 4.10 0.28
C GLN A 11 70.51 4.21 1.62
N GLN A 12 71.23 3.96 2.73
CA GLN A 12 70.65 4.08 4.09
C GLN A 12 70.39 5.55 4.46
N TRP A 13 71.28 6.47 4.03
CA TRP A 13 71.07 7.91 4.22
C TRP A 13 69.92 8.44 3.37
N TRP A 14 69.68 7.93 2.19
CA TRP A 14 68.56 8.28 1.34
C TRP A 14 67.24 7.78 1.93
N THR A 15 67.21 6.55 2.43
CA THR A 15 66.01 6.02 3.09
C THR A 15 65.68 6.77 4.37
N TRP A 16 66.66 7.11 5.19
CA TRP A 16 66.45 7.95 6.37
C TRP A 16 66.07 9.39 6.03
N GLY A 17 66.64 9.95 4.97
CA GLY A 17 66.25 11.27 4.46
C GLY A 17 64.82 11.30 3.95
N ILE A 18 64.40 10.28 3.19
CA ILE A 18 63.04 10.15 2.72
C ILE A 18 62.06 9.90 3.89
N LEU A 19 62.42 9.03 4.83
CA LEU A 19 61.61 8.79 6.03
C LEU A 19 61.49 10.04 6.90
N GLY A 20 62.60 10.76 7.09
CA GLY A 20 62.62 12.05 7.82
C GLY A 20 61.77 13.11 7.11
N PHE A 21 61.86 13.19 5.77
CA PHE A 21 61.01 14.08 5.00
C PHE A 21 59.51 13.73 5.12
N TRP A 22 59.18 12.44 5.04
CA TRP A 22 57.82 11.98 5.24
C TRP A 22 57.32 12.20 6.68
N ILE A 23 58.16 12.02 7.68
CA ILE A 23 57.84 12.33 9.08
C ILE A 23 57.65 13.84 9.26
N ILE A 24 58.54 14.68 8.68
CA ILE A 24 58.38 16.14 8.74
C ILE A 24 57.17 16.59 7.96
N MET A 25 56.89 15.99 6.80
CA MET A 25 55.67 16.26 6.03
C MET A 25 54.42 15.79 6.79
N SER A 26 54.46 14.62 7.42
CA SER A 26 53.33 14.17 8.26
C SER A 26 53.16 15.02 9.52
N TYR A 27 54.23 15.52 10.11
CA TYR A 27 54.16 16.48 11.24
C TYR A 27 53.69 17.87 10.81
N SER A 28 54.03 18.31 9.59
CA SER A 28 53.54 19.59 9.07
C SER A 28 52.11 19.51 8.61
N VAL A 29 51.62 18.32 8.27
CA VAL A 29 50.18 18.07 7.92
C VAL A 29 49.31 17.90 9.17
N VAL A 30 49.90 17.56 10.32
CA VAL A 30 49.25 17.63 11.64
C VAL A 30 49.40 19.04 12.24
N GLY A 31 49.30 20.07 11.43
CA GLY A 31 48.96 21.39 11.93
C GLY A 31 47.61 21.32 12.62
N ASN A 32 47.51 21.90 13.80
CA ASN A 32 46.30 21.91 14.61
C ASN A 32 45.07 22.15 13.73
N LEU A 33 44.37 21.06 13.37
CA LEU A 33 43.16 21.15 12.59
C LEU A 33 42.05 21.66 13.52
N TRP A 34 41.68 22.91 13.34
CA TRP A 34 40.56 23.50 14.04
C TRP A 34 39.26 23.20 13.26
N VAL A 35 38.22 22.84 13.98
CA VAL A 35 36.92 22.57 13.43
C VAL A 35 35.92 23.52 14.03
N THR A 36 35.17 24.25 13.18
CA THR A 36 34.06 25.06 13.63
C THR A 36 32.80 24.21 13.66
N VAL A 37 32.09 24.23 14.77
CA VAL A 37 30.83 23.55 14.95
C VAL A 37 29.70 24.56 14.79
N TYR A 38 28.80 24.27 13.85
CA TYR A 38 27.61 25.09 13.60
C TYR A 38 26.40 24.38 14.17
N TYR A 39 25.65 25.07 15.02
CA TYR A 39 24.40 24.55 15.61
C TYR A 39 23.18 25.07 14.85
N GLY A 40 22.14 24.23 14.67
CA GLY A 40 20.91 24.58 13.99
C GLY A 40 20.99 24.61 12.47
N VAL A 41 22.01 23.97 11.92
CA VAL A 41 22.14 23.76 10.48
C VAL A 41 21.07 22.78 10.00
N PRO A 42 20.36 23.03 8.89
CA PRO A 42 19.37 22.12 8.33
C PRO A 42 20.05 20.95 7.61
N VAL A 43 20.61 20.05 8.40
CA VAL A 43 21.25 18.79 7.94
C VAL A 43 20.38 17.63 8.38
N TRP A 44 20.23 16.65 7.54
CA TRP A 44 19.45 15.46 7.82
C TRP A 44 20.20 14.17 7.44
N LYS A 45 19.72 13.09 8.03
CA LYS A 45 20.16 11.73 7.72
C LYS A 45 18.92 10.89 7.50
N GLU A 46 18.98 9.96 6.57
CA GLU A 46 17.94 8.95 6.41
C GLU A 46 17.79 8.15 7.71
N ALA A 47 16.57 8.02 8.20
CA ALA A 47 16.28 7.34 9.45
C ALA A 47 14.90 6.71 9.43
N LYS A 48 14.76 5.65 10.22
CA LYS A 48 13.49 4.98 10.44
C LYS A 48 12.84 5.54 11.70
N THR A 49 11.56 5.84 11.62
CA THR A 49 10.77 6.25 12.78
C THR A 49 9.32 5.86 12.60
N THR A 50 8.59 5.80 13.70
CA THR A 50 7.15 5.58 13.67
C THR A 50 6.45 6.87 13.24
N LEU A 51 5.80 6.83 12.07
CA LEU A 51 4.95 7.89 11.58
C LEU A 51 3.58 7.80 12.24
N PHE A 52 2.88 8.89 12.34
CA PHE A 52 1.48 8.90 12.74
C PHE A 52 0.56 9.19 11.56
N CYS A 53 -0.69 8.71 11.64
CA CYS A 53 -1.66 8.96 10.59
C CYS A 53 -2.56 10.16 10.92
N ALA A 54 -2.96 10.86 9.87
CA ALA A 54 -3.98 11.89 9.93
C ALA A 54 -5.07 11.60 8.90
N SER A 55 -6.32 11.87 9.26
CA SER A 55 -7.46 11.70 8.35
C SER A 55 -8.40 12.89 8.43
N ASP A 56 -9.24 13.06 7.42
CA ASP A 56 -10.16 14.18 7.32
C ASP A 56 -11.21 14.15 8.45
N ALA A 57 -11.48 15.29 9.07
CA ALA A 57 -12.45 15.42 10.16
C ALA A 57 -13.88 14.98 9.75
N LYS A 58 -14.23 15.09 8.48
CA LYS A 58 -15.52 14.63 7.93
C LYS A 58 -15.74 13.12 8.04
N ALA A 59 -14.69 12.33 8.20
CA ALA A 59 -14.79 10.90 8.44
C ALA A 59 -15.39 10.56 9.82
N TYR A 60 -15.34 11.49 10.77
CA TYR A 60 -15.87 11.33 12.13
C TYR A 60 -17.38 11.65 12.24
N GLU A 61 -17.97 12.34 11.28
CA GLU A 61 -19.36 12.78 11.30
C GLU A 61 -20.35 11.71 10.83
N LYS A 62 -19.89 10.61 10.24
CA LYS A 62 -20.73 9.51 9.80
C LYS A 62 -20.83 8.46 10.91
N GLU A 63 -22.07 8.09 11.26
CA GLU A 63 -22.37 7.03 12.25
C GLU A 63 -21.79 5.64 11.88
N VAL A 64 -21.26 5.47 10.68
CA VAL A 64 -20.68 4.20 10.20
C VAL A 64 -19.21 4.16 10.59
N HIS A 65 -18.83 3.22 11.46
CA HIS A 65 -17.43 2.96 11.78
C HIS A 65 -16.68 2.49 10.53
N ASN A 66 -15.64 3.23 10.15
CA ASN A 66 -14.79 2.84 9.03
C ASN A 66 -13.56 2.08 9.56
N VAL A 67 -13.19 0.97 8.91
CA VAL A 67 -12.01 0.17 9.24
C VAL A 67 -10.75 1.04 9.27
N TRP A 68 -10.69 2.06 8.39
CA TRP A 68 -9.45 2.71 8.03
C TRP A 68 -8.99 3.82 8.96
N ALA A 69 -9.85 4.49 9.73
CA ALA A 69 -9.32 5.68 10.40
C ALA A 69 -10.06 6.25 11.59
N THR A 70 -11.23 5.80 11.94
CA THR A 70 -12.10 6.60 12.84
C THR A 70 -11.53 6.77 14.26
N HIS A 71 -10.67 5.88 14.74
CA HIS A 71 -10.17 5.91 16.12
C HIS A 71 -8.64 5.98 16.24
N ALA A 72 -7.91 5.80 15.14
CA ALA A 72 -6.45 5.67 15.15
C ALA A 72 -5.71 6.89 14.61
N CYS A 73 -6.38 7.76 13.85
CA CYS A 73 -5.76 8.90 13.19
C CYS A 73 -6.21 10.22 13.79
N VAL A 74 -5.29 11.18 13.84
CA VAL A 74 -5.59 12.56 14.23
C VAL A 74 -6.28 13.31 13.08
N PRO A 75 -7.02 14.42 13.33
CA PRO A 75 -7.54 15.25 12.26
C PRO A 75 -6.41 15.84 11.40
N THR A 76 -6.66 15.97 10.09
CA THR A 76 -5.71 16.62 9.18
C THR A 76 -5.61 18.12 9.47
N ASP A 77 -4.40 18.69 9.26
CA ASP A 77 -4.19 20.12 9.28
C ASP A 77 -4.92 20.77 8.07
N PRO A 78 -5.77 21.79 8.29
CA PRO A 78 -6.43 22.50 7.20
C PRO A 78 -5.47 23.27 6.28
N SER A 79 -4.25 23.55 6.75
CA SER A 79 -3.21 24.26 6.01
C SER A 79 -1.94 23.42 5.91
N PRO A 80 -1.89 22.43 5.01
CA PRO A 80 -0.68 21.61 4.83
C PRO A 80 0.46 22.52 4.39
N GLN A 81 1.57 22.47 5.13
CA GLN A 81 2.77 23.25 4.82
C GLN A 81 3.71 22.43 3.95
N GLU A 82 4.08 22.99 2.82
CA GLU A 82 5.11 22.46 1.93
C GLU A 82 6.12 23.57 1.65
N MET A 83 7.41 23.24 1.78
CA MET A 83 8.49 24.16 1.48
C MET A 83 9.43 23.59 0.46
N LEU A 84 9.61 24.30 -0.64
CA LEU A 84 10.58 23.95 -1.66
C LEU A 84 11.99 24.16 -1.14
N LEU A 85 12.85 23.15 -1.26
CA LEU A 85 14.26 23.20 -0.92
C LEU A 85 15.07 23.58 -2.17
N THR A 86 15.67 24.77 -2.14
CA THR A 86 16.49 25.23 -3.27
C THR A 86 17.89 24.67 -3.22
N ASN A 87 18.44 24.32 -4.38
CA ASN A 87 19.80 23.76 -4.52
C ASN A 87 20.05 22.49 -3.70
N VAL A 88 19.02 21.66 -3.53
CA VAL A 88 19.12 20.38 -2.84
C VAL A 88 18.87 19.26 -3.83
N THR A 89 19.78 18.29 -3.83
CA THR A 89 19.63 17.02 -4.55
C THR A 89 19.62 15.90 -3.53
N GLU A 90 18.61 15.05 -3.56
CA GLU A 90 18.42 13.94 -2.62
C GLU A 90 18.20 12.64 -3.38
N ASN A 91 18.81 11.57 -2.90
CA ASN A 91 18.60 10.25 -3.46
C ASN A 91 17.39 9.57 -2.83
N PHE A 92 16.55 9.01 -3.67
CA PHE A 92 15.36 8.24 -3.27
C PHE A 92 15.48 6.80 -3.75
N ASN A 93 14.91 5.88 -3.00
CA ASN A 93 14.74 4.49 -3.43
C ASN A 93 13.39 3.97 -2.91
N MET A 94 12.41 3.92 -3.80
CA MET A 94 11.06 3.45 -3.45
C MET A 94 11.02 1.98 -3.03
N TRP A 95 11.98 1.18 -3.48
CA TRP A 95 12.02 -0.26 -3.21
C TRP A 95 12.56 -0.60 -1.82
N LYS A 96 13.23 0.34 -1.18
CA LYS A 96 13.77 0.26 0.19
C LYS A 96 13.18 1.31 1.13
N ASN A 97 11.98 1.77 0.84
CA ASN A 97 11.29 2.79 1.63
C ASN A 97 10.56 2.14 2.81
N ASP A 98 10.97 2.46 4.03
CA ASP A 98 10.35 1.94 5.25
C ASP A 98 8.91 2.42 5.47
N MET A 99 8.51 3.54 4.86
CA MET A 99 7.12 4.02 4.91
C MET A 99 6.14 2.99 4.34
N VAL A 100 6.56 2.23 3.32
CA VAL A 100 5.75 1.18 2.71
C VAL A 100 5.50 0.05 3.69
N ASP A 101 6.55 -0.41 4.38
CA ASP A 101 6.44 -1.48 5.38
C ASP A 101 5.56 -1.05 6.54
N GLN A 102 5.73 0.17 7.03
CA GLN A 102 4.91 0.72 8.10
C GLN A 102 3.44 0.86 7.69
N MET A 103 3.16 1.37 6.50
CA MET A 103 1.79 1.44 5.99
C MET A 103 1.15 0.05 5.88
N HIS A 104 1.88 -0.93 5.43
CA HIS A 104 1.41 -2.30 5.31
C HIS A 104 1.04 -2.90 6.67
N GLU A 105 1.90 -2.74 7.67
CA GLU A 105 1.63 -3.17 9.04
C GLU A 105 0.44 -2.44 9.65
N ASP A 106 0.34 -1.14 9.47
CA ASP A 106 -0.78 -0.32 9.96
C ASP A 106 -2.12 -0.75 9.36
N VAL A 107 -2.15 -1.00 8.06
CA VAL A 107 -3.35 -1.47 7.36
C VAL A 107 -3.78 -2.85 7.86
N ILE A 108 -2.84 -3.77 8.05
CA ILE A 108 -3.12 -5.10 8.60
C ILE A 108 -3.64 -4.99 10.03
N GLU A 109 -3.04 -4.17 10.86
CA GLU A 109 -3.43 -4.02 12.26
C GLU A 109 -4.82 -3.39 12.40
N LEU A 110 -5.12 -2.36 11.63
CA LEU A 110 -6.45 -1.74 11.60
C LEU A 110 -7.53 -2.76 11.21
N TRP A 111 -7.22 -3.60 10.23
CA TRP A 111 -8.11 -4.68 9.81
C TRP A 111 -8.34 -5.70 10.91
N ASP A 112 -7.27 -6.17 11.55
CA ASP A 112 -7.36 -7.14 12.65
C ASP A 112 -8.14 -6.58 13.85
N GLN A 113 -7.91 -5.31 14.20
CA GLN A 113 -8.64 -4.64 15.29
C GLN A 113 -10.13 -4.53 14.98
N SER A 114 -10.52 -4.32 13.72
CA SER A 114 -11.92 -4.27 13.32
C SER A 114 -12.63 -5.61 13.44
N LEU A 115 -11.90 -6.72 13.34
CA LEU A 115 -12.44 -8.07 13.44
C LEU A 115 -12.48 -8.63 14.86
N LYS A 116 -11.68 -8.12 15.80
CA LYS A 116 -11.62 -8.62 17.18
C LYS A 116 -12.96 -8.72 17.90
N PRO A 117 -13.84 -7.69 17.87
CA PRO A 117 -15.13 -7.75 18.54
C PRO A 117 -16.21 -8.52 17.75
N CYS A 118 -15.87 -9.06 16.59
CA CYS A 118 -16.83 -9.65 15.67
C CYS A 118 -17.03 -11.15 15.92
N VAL A 119 -18.13 -11.69 15.40
CA VAL A 119 -18.55 -13.08 15.63
C VAL A 119 -17.58 -14.06 14.95
N LYS A 120 -17.15 -15.08 15.69
CA LYS A 120 -16.37 -16.21 15.16
C LYS A 120 -17.29 -17.28 14.61
N LEU A 121 -17.04 -17.74 13.39
CA LEU A 121 -17.88 -18.69 12.67
C LEU A 121 -17.41 -20.16 12.82
N THR A 122 -16.67 -20.50 13.87
CA THR A 122 -16.26 -21.89 14.14
C THR A 122 -17.44 -22.88 14.15
N PRO A 123 -18.63 -22.54 14.68
CA PRO A 123 -19.79 -23.45 14.65
C PRO A 123 -20.31 -23.78 13.25
N LEU A 124 -19.93 -23.04 12.22
CA LEU A 124 -20.31 -23.28 10.82
C LEU A 124 -19.38 -24.25 10.07
N CYS A 125 -18.30 -24.68 10.68
CA CYS A 125 -17.41 -25.68 10.12
C CYS A 125 -18.02 -27.08 10.28
N VAL A 126 -19.10 -27.30 9.55
CA VAL A 126 -19.87 -28.57 9.51
C VAL A 126 -20.05 -28.98 8.07
N THR A 127 -20.45 -30.25 7.87
CA THR A 127 -20.78 -30.74 6.52
C THR A 127 -22.03 -30.03 6.00
N LEU A 128 -21.91 -29.46 4.81
CA LEU A 128 -22.97 -28.82 4.08
C LEU A 128 -23.51 -29.77 3.00
N ASN A 129 -24.82 -29.94 2.95
CA ASN A 129 -25.50 -30.68 1.89
C ASN A 129 -26.06 -29.68 0.88
N CYS A 130 -25.41 -29.59 -0.28
CA CYS A 130 -25.72 -28.57 -1.27
C CYS A 130 -26.39 -29.14 -2.51
N THR A 131 -27.33 -28.37 -3.04
CA THR A 131 -28.05 -28.64 -4.30
C THR A 131 -27.82 -27.47 -5.27
N LYS A 132 -28.11 -27.71 -6.54
CA LYS A 132 -28.24 -26.62 -7.51
C LYS A 132 -29.42 -25.74 -7.17
N THR A 133 -29.38 -24.50 -7.60
CA THR A 133 -30.52 -23.57 -7.51
C THR A 133 -31.45 -23.78 -8.71
N ASP A 134 -32.75 -23.84 -8.47
CA ASP A 134 -33.78 -24.06 -9.51
C ASP A 134 -34.17 -22.75 -10.24
N LYS A 135 -33.31 -21.78 -10.30
CA LYS A 135 -33.56 -20.47 -10.93
C LYS A 135 -33.00 -20.37 -12.32
N ASN A 136 -33.68 -19.62 -13.18
CA ASN A 136 -33.16 -19.30 -14.51
C ASN A 136 -31.87 -18.49 -14.41
N VAL A 137 -30.87 -18.84 -15.19
CA VAL A 137 -29.57 -18.22 -15.20
C VAL A 137 -29.36 -17.46 -16.51
N THR A 138 -29.04 -16.19 -16.41
CA THR A 138 -28.68 -15.35 -17.57
C THR A 138 -27.16 -15.25 -17.70
N ILE A 139 -26.63 -15.80 -18.76
CA ILE A 139 -25.20 -15.75 -19.12
C ILE A 139 -24.96 -14.48 -19.93
N ILE A 140 -24.00 -13.67 -19.52
CA ILE A 140 -23.61 -12.44 -20.25
C ILE A 140 -22.50 -12.73 -21.26
N ILE A 141 -21.62 -13.67 -20.92
CA ILE A 141 -20.48 -14.05 -21.77
C ILE A 141 -20.38 -15.57 -21.78
N ASN A 142 -20.16 -16.15 -22.94
CA ASN A 142 -19.83 -17.58 -23.09
C ASN A 142 -18.42 -17.85 -22.52
N ASP A 143 -18.30 -17.81 -21.20
CA ASP A 143 -17.10 -18.26 -20.51
C ASP A 143 -17.27 -19.74 -20.12
N THR A 144 -16.19 -20.45 -19.94
CA THR A 144 -16.14 -21.89 -19.62
C THR A 144 -16.80 -22.24 -18.28
N VAL A 145 -17.25 -21.26 -17.51
CA VAL A 145 -17.89 -21.44 -16.22
C VAL A 145 -19.40 -21.33 -16.36
N ASN A 146 -20.09 -22.41 -16.10
CA ASN A 146 -21.54 -22.48 -16.06
C ASN A 146 -22.06 -21.67 -14.85
N PRO A 147 -22.76 -20.54 -15.04
CA PRO A 147 -23.30 -19.73 -13.92
C PRO A 147 -24.28 -20.51 -13.04
N GLU A 148 -24.90 -21.59 -13.54
CA GLU A 148 -25.72 -22.52 -12.76
C GLU A 148 -24.96 -23.21 -11.62
N GLU A 149 -23.63 -23.31 -11.76
CA GLU A 149 -22.78 -23.94 -10.76
C GLU A 149 -22.18 -22.94 -9.76
N GLU A 150 -22.32 -21.63 -10.02
CA GLU A 150 -21.70 -20.59 -9.19
C GLU A 150 -22.38 -20.39 -7.84
N ILE A 151 -23.67 -20.66 -7.72
CA ILE A 151 -24.43 -20.50 -6.48
C ILE A 151 -25.06 -21.80 -6.09
N LYS A 152 -24.81 -22.24 -4.85
CA LYS A 152 -25.36 -23.48 -4.28
C LYS A 152 -26.31 -23.16 -3.12
N ASN A 153 -27.41 -23.90 -3.05
CA ASN A 153 -28.30 -23.89 -1.89
C ASN A 153 -27.84 -25.00 -0.94
N CYS A 154 -27.32 -24.62 0.21
CA CYS A 154 -26.73 -25.54 1.17
C CYS A 154 -27.53 -25.61 2.44
N SER A 155 -27.84 -26.82 2.91
CA SER A 155 -28.45 -27.06 4.22
C SER A 155 -27.36 -27.57 5.19
N PHE A 156 -27.46 -27.13 6.43
CA PHE A 156 -26.51 -27.44 7.50
C PHE A 156 -27.19 -27.48 8.86
N ASN A 157 -26.59 -28.19 9.79
CA ASN A 157 -27.03 -28.21 11.18
C ASN A 157 -26.27 -27.18 11.97
N THR A 158 -26.98 -26.19 12.48
CA THR A 158 -26.37 -25.14 13.31
C THR A 158 -26.68 -25.38 14.79
N THR A 159 -25.81 -24.91 15.67
CA THR A 159 -26.05 -24.84 17.10
C THR A 159 -27.14 -23.79 17.38
N THR A 160 -27.89 -23.99 18.47
CA THR A 160 -28.87 -23.02 18.95
C THR A 160 -28.34 -22.31 20.20
N GLU A 161 -29.13 -21.46 20.79
CA GLU A 161 -28.84 -20.82 22.08
C GLU A 161 -28.60 -21.86 23.20
N ILE A 162 -29.19 -23.07 23.07
CA ILE A 162 -28.98 -24.23 23.93
C ILE A 162 -28.04 -25.19 23.24
N ARG A 163 -26.88 -25.49 23.83
CA ARG A 163 -25.77 -26.27 23.21
C ARG A 163 -26.22 -27.66 22.73
N ASP A 164 -27.19 -28.28 23.37
CA ASP A 164 -27.62 -29.64 23.05
C ASP A 164 -28.70 -29.73 21.95
N ARG A 165 -29.17 -28.58 21.48
CA ARG A 165 -30.14 -28.53 20.38
C ARG A 165 -29.48 -28.05 19.11
N LYS A 166 -29.61 -28.85 18.06
CA LYS A 166 -29.21 -28.47 16.70
C LYS A 166 -30.47 -28.18 15.88
N ARG A 167 -30.36 -27.17 15.02
CA ARG A 167 -31.41 -26.80 14.09
C ARG A 167 -30.89 -26.89 12.67
N LYS A 168 -31.69 -27.43 11.77
CA LYS A 168 -31.39 -27.45 10.35
C LYS A 168 -31.71 -26.09 9.75
N GLU A 169 -30.71 -25.51 9.11
CA GLU A 169 -30.82 -24.23 8.40
C GLU A 169 -30.30 -24.39 6.96
N TYR A 170 -30.64 -23.44 6.12
CA TYR A 170 -30.16 -23.37 4.77
C TYR A 170 -29.79 -21.95 4.37
N ALA A 171 -28.80 -21.82 3.50
CA ALA A 171 -28.33 -20.55 2.96
C ALA A 171 -27.71 -20.77 1.57
N LEU A 172 -27.60 -19.69 0.81
CA LEU A 172 -26.90 -19.69 -0.46
C LEU A 172 -25.42 -19.38 -0.23
N PHE A 173 -24.57 -20.17 -0.87
CA PHE A 173 -23.12 -19.97 -0.88
C PHE A 173 -22.61 -19.91 -2.32
N TYR A 174 -21.57 -19.12 -2.53
CA TYR A 174 -20.86 -19.08 -3.80
C TYR A 174 -19.93 -20.29 -3.93
N ARG A 175 -19.80 -20.84 -5.12
CA ARG A 175 -18.98 -22.04 -5.38
C ARG A 175 -17.51 -21.89 -4.97
N PRO A 176 -16.85 -20.73 -5.16
CA PRO A 176 -15.47 -20.55 -4.71
C PRO A 176 -15.26 -20.68 -3.20
N ASP A 177 -16.32 -20.56 -2.40
CA ASP A 177 -16.28 -20.69 -0.94
C ASP A 177 -16.43 -22.14 -0.45
N LEU A 178 -16.67 -23.09 -1.34
CA LEU A 178 -17.00 -24.47 -1.03
C LEU A 178 -15.93 -25.45 -1.53
N VAL A 179 -15.56 -26.39 -0.66
CA VAL A 179 -14.66 -27.52 -1.00
C VAL A 179 -15.46 -28.81 -0.94
N SER A 180 -15.38 -29.62 -2.00
CA SER A 180 -16.05 -30.93 -2.07
C SER A 180 -15.28 -31.99 -1.28
N PHE A 181 -16.00 -32.88 -0.60
CA PHE A 181 -15.41 -34.06 0.04
C PHE A 181 -15.19 -35.23 -0.89
N ASN A 182 -15.90 -35.28 -2.02
CA ASN A 182 -15.88 -36.44 -2.94
C ASN A 182 -15.01 -36.12 -4.14
N ASP A 183 -13.73 -36.47 -4.06
CA ASP A 183 -12.77 -36.41 -5.19
C ASP A 183 -12.79 -37.68 -6.08
N ASN A 184 -13.57 -38.66 -5.75
CA ASN A 184 -13.61 -39.90 -6.52
C ASN A 184 -14.95 -40.10 -7.23
N ASN A 185 -14.89 -40.09 -8.54
CA ASN A 185 -15.72 -40.71 -9.60
C ASN A 185 -16.97 -41.56 -9.20
N ASP A 186 -17.68 -41.21 -8.14
CA ASP A 186 -18.97 -41.80 -7.89
C ASP A 186 -20.02 -41.14 -8.79
N THR A 187 -20.20 -41.74 -9.94
CA THR A 187 -21.30 -41.53 -10.90
C THR A 187 -22.68 -41.95 -10.31
N THR A 188 -22.86 -41.85 -9.02
CA THR A 188 -24.20 -42.00 -8.45
C THR A 188 -24.94 -40.66 -8.65
N ASN A 189 -26.06 -40.73 -9.32
CA ASN A 189 -27.07 -39.66 -9.53
C ASN A 189 -27.63 -39.11 -8.21
N SER A 190 -26.75 -38.72 -7.27
CA SER A 190 -27.22 -38.14 -6.03
C SER A 190 -27.48 -36.61 -6.25
N THR A 191 -28.69 -36.18 -6.04
CA THR A 191 -29.15 -34.79 -6.11
C THR A 191 -28.40 -33.88 -5.12
N TYR A 192 -27.69 -34.48 -4.15
CA TYR A 192 -26.99 -33.77 -3.08
C TYR A 192 -25.49 -34.10 -3.12
N SER A 193 -24.69 -33.05 -3.03
CA SER A 193 -23.24 -33.17 -2.86
C SER A 193 -22.81 -32.59 -1.52
N SER A 194 -21.88 -33.24 -0.85
CA SER A 194 -21.35 -32.83 0.44
C SER A 194 -20.17 -31.87 0.27
N TYR A 195 -20.24 -30.73 0.92
CA TYR A 195 -19.22 -29.70 0.91
C TYR A 195 -18.85 -29.27 2.32
N VAL A 196 -17.71 -28.60 2.42
CA VAL A 196 -17.31 -27.86 3.61
C VAL A 196 -16.91 -26.46 3.17
N LEU A 197 -17.04 -25.47 4.07
CA LEU A 197 -16.56 -24.13 3.80
C LEU A 197 -15.04 -24.11 3.65
N ILE A 198 -14.56 -23.34 2.69
CA ILE A 198 -13.13 -23.15 2.49
C ILE A 198 -12.51 -22.58 3.77
N ASN A 199 -11.26 -22.92 4.05
CA ASN A 199 -10.49 -22.50 5.23
C ASN A 199 -10.98 -23.07 6.59
N CYS A 200 -12.03 -23.90 6.68
CA CYS A 200 -12.47 -24.47 7.94
C CYS A 200 -11.42 -25.37 8.61
N ASN A 201 -10.60 -26.05 7.83
CA ASN A 201 -9.55 -26.94 8.33
C ASN A 201 -8.21 -26.24 8.55
N THR A 202 -8.03 -25.03 8.06
CA THR A 202 -6.74 -24.32 8.05
C THR A 202 -6.75 -23.02 8.84
N SER A 203 -7.91 -22.42 9.08
CA SER A 203 -8.00 -21.06 9.61
C SER A 203 -9.17 -20.87 10.56
N ALA A 204 -9.00 -19.96 11.51
CA ALA A 204 -10.12 -19.40 12.27
C ALA A 204 -10.86 -18.38 11.39
N ILE A 205 -12.17 -18.58 11.24
CA ILE A 205 -13.01 -17.70 10.42
C ILE A 205 -13.76 -16.73 11.32
N THR A 206 -13.63 -15.44 11.04
CA THR A 206 -14.35 -14.36 11.72
C THR A 206 -15.24 -13.63 10.75
N GLN A 207 -16.51 -13.46 11.07
CA GLN A 207 -17.42 -12.64 10.27
C GLN A 207 -17.10 -11.17 10.49
N ALA A 208 -16.96 -10.39 9.42
CA ALA A 208 -16.83 -8.95 9.54
C ALA A 208 -18.10 -8.36 10.17
N CYS A 209 -17.94 -7.42 11.09
CA CYS A 209 -19.10 -6.79 11.74
C CYS A 209 -19.91 -5.99 10.71
N PRO A 210 -21.23 -6.20 10.62
CA PRO A 210 -22.06 -5.54 9.59
C PRO A 210 -22.10 -4.01 9.68
N LYS A 211 -21.76 -3.46 10.84
CA LYS A 211 -21.69 -2.00 11.07
C LYS A 211 -20.41 -1.36 10.56
N VAL A 212 -19.40 -2.15 10.20
CA VAL A 212 -18.09 -1.67 9.74
C VAL A 212 -18.09 -1.54 8.22
N SER A 213 -17.69 -0.37 7.73
CA SER A 213 -17.54 -0.10 6.30
C SER A 213 -16.10 -0.38 5.87
N PHE A 214 -15.93 -1.01 4.70
CA PHE A 214 -14.62 -1.25 4.06
C PHE A 214 -14.24 -0.18 3.03
N ASN A 215 -15.02 0.88 2.87
CA ASN A 215 -14.68 1.95 1.93
C ASN A 215 -13.40 2.65 2.38
N PRO A 216 -12.34 2.66 1.55
CA PRO A 216 -11.09 3.30 1.92
C PRO A 216 -11.28 4.81 1.99
N ILE A 217 -10.73 5.42 3.03
CA ILE A 217 -10.67 6.87 3.20
C ILE A 217 -9.22 7.34 3.07
N PRO A 218 -8.97 8.56 2.58
CA PRO A 218 -7.61 9.08 2.47
C PRO A 218 -6.93 9.14 3.84
N ILE A 219 -5.73 8.57 3.94
CA ILE A 219 -4.88 8.61 5.11
C ILE A 219 -3.60 9.38 4.77
N HIS A 220 -3.23 10.33 5.63
CA HIS A 220 -1.98 11.06 5.53
C HIS A 220 -1.00 10.50 6.55
N TYR A 221 0.23 10.24 6.13
CA TYR A 221 1.32 9.87 7.03
C TYR A 221 2.14 11.09 7.37
N CYS A 222 2.34 11.33 8.66
CA CYS A 222 3.00 12.53 9.17
C CYS A 222 4.23 12.16 9.98
N ALA A 223 5.27 12.98 9.86
CA ALA A 223 6.50 12.82 10.61
C ALA A 223 6.36 13.37 12.03
N PRO A 224 6.90 12.68 13.05
CA PRO A 224 6.98 13.21 14.40
C PRO A 224 8.01 14.33 14.50
N ALA A 225 8.05 15.02 15.65
CA ALA A 225 9.03 16.06 15.92
C ALA A 225 10.47 15.53 15.81
N GLY A 226 11.35 16.31 15.22
CA GLY A 226 12.74 15.92 14.94
C GLY A 226 12.94 15.18 13.63
N PHE A 227 11.87 14.86 12.91
CA PHE A 227 11.88 14.21 11.61
C PHE A 227 11.16 15.06 10.58
N ALA A 228 11.46 14.82 9.33
CA ALA A 228 10.79 15.44 8.20
C ALA A 228 10.55 14.44 7.10
N ILE A 229 9.57 14.72 6.26
CA ILE A 229 9.31 13.97 5.04
C ILE A 229 9.79 14.81 3.86
N LEU A 230 10.69 14.25 3.06
CA LEU A 230 11.12 14.84 1.81
C LEU A 230 10.27 14.28 0.68
N LYS A 231 9.89 15.16 -0.23
CA LYS A 231 9.08 14.84 -1.40
C LYS A 231 9.84 15.18 -2.67
N CYS A 232 9.94 14.21 -3.58
CA CYS A 232 10.46 14.46 -4.92
C CYS A 232 9.35 15.01 -5.83
N ASN A 233 9.59 16.18 -6.42
CA ASN A 233 8.63 16.86 -7.29
C ASN A 233 8.93 16.68 -8.78
N ASN A 234 9.91 15.86 -9.14
CA ASN A 234 10.15 15.54 -10.54
C ASN A 234 8.99 14.74 -11.10
N LYS A 235 8.35 15.27 -12.13
CA LYS A 235 7.15 14.67 -12.74
C LYS A 235 7.42 13.34 -13.42
N THR A 236 8.62 13.13 -13.90
CA THR A 236 9.07 11.90 -14.58
C THR A 236 9.95 11.01 -13.70
N PHE A 237 9.92 11.20 -12.37
CA PHE A 237 10.74 10.43 -11.44
C PHE A 237 10.38 8.95 -11.45
N ASN A 238 11.37 8.10 -11.70
CA ASN A 238 11.20 6.64 -11.81
C ASN A 238 11.22 5.89 -10.46
N GLY A 239 11.33 6.59 -9.35
CA GLY A 239 11.33 6.02 -8.01
C GLY A 239 12.71 5.75 -7.41
N THR A 240 13.79 5.78 -8.20
CA THR A 240 15.17 5.53 -7.75
C THR A 240 16.13 6.57 -8.28
N GLY A 241 17.18 6.85 -7.51
CA GLY A 241 18.23 7.78 -7.91
C GLY A 241 18.03 9.21 -7.41
N PRO A 242 18.82 10.17 -7.93
CA PRO A 242 18.80 11.54 -7.47
C PRO A 242 17.56 12.30 -7.96
N CYS A 243 16.99 13.11 -7.07
CA CYS A 243 15.93 14.05 -7.35
C CYS A 243 16.43 15.48 -7.10
N ASN A 244 16.30 16.34 -8.11
CA ASN A 244 16.80 17.72 -8.06
C ASN A 244 15.73 18.74 -7.61
N ASN A 245 14.47 18.35 -7.61
CA ASN A 245 13.36 19.20 -7.19
C ASN A 245 12.73 18.58 -5.95
N VAL A 246 13.25 18.93 -4.79
CA VAL A 246 12.87 18.36 -3.50
C VAL A 246 12.16 19.41 -2.67
N SER A 247 11.08 19.03 -2.03
CA SER A 247 10.41 19.82 -0.99
C SER A 247 10.32 19.03 0.30
N THR A 248 10.14 19.75 1.41
CA THR A 248 9.82 19.16 2.69
C THR A 248 8.34 19.34 2.99
N VAL A 249 7.71 18.27 3.45
CA VAL A 249 6.31 18.27 3.88
C VAL A 249 6.20 17.72 5.30
N GLN A 250 5.19 18.13 6.04
CA GLN A 250 4.89 17.55 7.33
C GLN A 250 4.18 16.22 7.20
N CYS A 251 3.26 16.14 6.25
CA CYS A 251 2.46 14.95 5.97
C CYS A 251 2.45 14.65 4.48
N THR A 252 2.23 13.39 4.14
CA THR A 252 1.98 12.97 2.75
C THR A 252 0.63 13.49 2.26
N HIS A 253 0.37 13.40 0.96
CA HIS A 253 -0.98 13.58 0.43
C HIS A 253 -1.91 12.48 0.96
N GLY A 254 -3.22 12.64 0.80
CA GLY A 254 -4.19 11.62 1.17
C GLY A 254 -4.07 10.38 0.30
N ILE A 255 -3.69 9.26 0.90
CA ILE A 255 -3.53 7.98 0.23
C ILE A 255 -4.69 7.07 0.65
N LYS A 256 -5.50 6.65 -0.32
CA LYS A 256 -6.54 5.66 -0.09
C LYS A 256 -5.92 4.25 -0.02
N PRO A 257 -6.08 3.51 1.07
CA PRO A 257 -5.55 2.15 1.19
C PRO A 257 -6.40 1.14 0.41
N VAL A 258 -6.47 1.29 -0.91
CA VAL A 258 -7.23 0.41 -1.78
C VAL A 258 -6.50 -0.92 -1.93
N VAL A 259 -7.19 -2.01 -1.57
CA VAL A 259 -6.70 -3.38 -1.71
C VAL A 259 -7.20 -3.93 -3.04
N SER A 260 -6.31 -4.11 -3.98
CA SER A 260 -6.60 -4.67 -5.31
C SER A 260 -5.40 -5.44 -5.85
N THR A 261 -5.65 -6.29 -6.84
CA THR A 261 -4.60 -7.01 -7.57
C THR A 261 -4.67 -6.66 -9.04
N GLN A 262 -3.56 -6.76 -9.76
CA GLN A 262 -3.41 -6.52 -11.20
C GLN A 262 -3.63 -5.07 -11.62
N LEU A 263 -4.74 -4.45 -11.26
CA LEU A 263 -5.08 -3.07 -11.58
C LEU A 263 -5.07 -2.23 -10.30
N LEU A 264 -4.40 -1.09 -10.34
CA LEU A 264 -4.40 -0.13 -9.24
C LEU A 264 -5.58 0.83 -9.40
N LEU A 265 -6.44 0.87 -8.38
CA LEU A 265 -7.69 1.63 -8.42
C LEU A 265 -7.61 2.89 -7.56
N ASN A 266 -8.24 3.96 -8.03
CA ASN A 266 -8.45 5.21 -7.27
C ASN A 266 -7.17 5.84 -6.70
N GLY A 267 -6.03 5.57 -7.32
CA GLY A 267 -4.75 6.18 -6.96
C GLY A 267 -4.52 7.53 -7.62
N SER A 268 -3.34 8.08 -7.44
CA SER A 268 -2.89 9.28 -8.14
C SER A 268 -2.47 8.97 -9.57
N LEU A 269 -2.58 9.96 -10.45
CA LEU A 269 -2.14 9.88 -11.85
C LEU A 269 -0.75 10.51 -12.01
N ALA A 270 0.01 10.03 -12.97
CA ALA A 270 1.22 10.71 -13.42
C ALA A 270 0.86 12.03 -14.11
N GLU A 271 1.69 13.07 -13.92
CA GLU A 271 1.35 14.42 -14.38
C GLU A 271 1.57 14.61 -15.90
N GLU A 272 2.60 14.02 -16.47
CA GLU A 272 2.98 14.25 -17.88
C GLU A 272 2.84 13.01 -18.74
N GLU A 273 3.51 11.94 -18.41
CA GLU A 273 3.57 10.74 -19.23
C GLU A 273 3.45 9.46 -18.36
N ILE A 274 3.19 8.35 -19.02
CA ILE A 274 3.19 7.03 -18.37
C ILE A 274 4.60 6.74 -17.85
N ILE A 275 4.70 6.32 -16.58
CA ILE A 275 5.97 6.00 -15.94
C ILE A 275 5.98 4.53 -15.58
N ILE A 276 7.07 3.86 -15.93
CA ILE A 276 7.31 2.46 -15.57
C ILE A 276 8.35 2.42 -14.47
N ARG A 277 8.00 1.77 -13.36
CA ARG A 277 8.87 1.62 -12.19
C ARG A 277 9.13 0.16 -11.92
N SER A 278 10.38 -0.22 -11.82
CA SER A 278 10.83 -1.54 -11.39
C SER A 278 12.18 -1.43 -10.71
N GLU A 279 12.44 -2.31 -9.75
CA GLU A 279 13.77 -2.42 -9.15
C GLU A 279 14.79 -2.91 -10.20
N ASN A 280 14.37 -3.83 -11.05
CA ASN A 280 15.12 -4.31 -12.20
C ASN A 280 14.17 -4.88 -13.26
N LEU A 281 14.04 -4.17 -14.40
CA LEU A 281 13.14 -4.57 -15.49
C LEU A 281 13.49 -5.90 -16.15
N THR A 282 14.74 -6.31 -16.12
CA THR A 282 15.20 -7.58 -16.71
C THR A 282 15.03 -8.76 -15.78
N ASN A 283 14.70 -8.53 -14.52
CA ASN A 283 14.51 -9.58 -13.54
C ASN A 283 13.06 -10.06 -13.54
N THR A 284 12.85 -11.33 -13.85
CA THR A 284 11.52 -11.97 -13.93
C THR A 284 10.79 -12.08 -12.57
N ILE A 285 11.50 -11.93 -11.46
CA ILE A 285 10.93 -12.02 -10.10
C ILE A 285 10.38 -10.67 -9.63
N LYS A 286 10.88 -9.56 -10.20
CA LYS A 286 10.54 -8.22 -9.72
C LYS A 286 9.26 -7.70 -10.37
N THR A 287 8.38 -7.13 -9.54
CA THR A 287 7.14 -6.51 -9.99
C THR A 287 7.43 -5.20 -10.73
N ILE A 288 6.70 -4.98 -11.81
CA ILE A 288 6.72 -3.74 -12.57
C ILE A 288 5.45 -2.97 -12.24
N ILE A 289 5.62 -1.73 -11.79
CA ILE A 289 4.52 -0.81 -11.51
C ILE A 289 4.41 0.18 -12.67
N VAL A 290 3.27 0.16 -13.34
CA VAL A 290 2.95 1.11 -14.41
C VAL A 290 2.05 2.20 -13.83
N HIS A 291 2.50 3.44 -13.90
CA HIS A 291 1.76 4.61 -13.45
C HIS A 291 1.18 5.35 -14.65
N LEU A 292 -0.15 5.35 -14.76
CA LEU A 292 -0.85 5.96 -15.88
C LEU A 292 -0.97 7.48 -15.70
N ASN A 293 -1.00 8.19 -16.81
CA ASN A 293 -1.26 9.64 -16.85
C ASN A 293 -2.73 9.99 -17.10
N GLU A 294 -3.51 9.02 -17.54
CA GLU A 294 -4.95 9.15 -17.74
C GLU A 294 -5.66 7.99 -17.04
N SER A 295 -6.75 8.26 -16.35
CA SER A 295 -7.54 7.20 -15.71
C SER A 295 -8.50 6.54 -16.69
N ILE A 296 -8.69 5.24 -16.49
CA ILE A 296 -9.69 4.46 -17.23
C ILE A 296 -10.79 4.09 -16.25
N GLN A 297 -12.02 4.43 -16.59
CA GLN A 297 -13.18 4.07 -15.77
C GLN A 297 -13.48 2.59 -15.89
N ILE A 298 -13.69 1.96 -14.75
CA ILE A 298 -14.18 0.58 -14.63
C ILE A 298 -15.45 0.58 -13.80
N VAL A 299 -16.53 0.08 -14.38
CA VAL A 299 -17.83 -0.02 -13.71
C VAL A 299 -18.14 -1.47 -13.47
N CYS A 300 -18.21 -1.86 -12.20
CA CYS A 300 -18.45 -3.23 -11.80
C CYS A 300 -19.83 -3.36 -11.13
N THR A 301 -20.55 -4.42 -11.47
CA THR A 301 -21.92 -4.63 -11.03
C THR A 301 -22.13 -6.07 -10.58
N ARG A 302 -22.80 -6.24 -9.45
CA ARG A 302 -23.50 -7.47 -9.08
C ARG A 302 -24.99 -7.23 -9.28
N PRO A 303 -25.55 -7.67 -10.40
CA PRO A 303 -26.94 -7.34 -10.75
C PRO A 303 -27.98 -8.11 -9.94
N ASN A 304 -27.57 -9.15 -9.20
CA ASN A 304 -28.46 -9.97 -8.39
C ASN A 304 -29.01 -9.18 -7.20
N ASN A 305 -30.31 -9.23 -7.02
CA ASN A 305 -30.99 -8.66 -5.85
C ASN A 305 -30.97 -9.68 -4.70
N ASN A 306 -29.87 -9.66 -3.94
CA ASN A 306 -29.68 -10.58 -2.83
C ASN A 306 -30.47 -10.14 -1.60
N THR A 307 -30.98 -11.13 -0.85
CA THR A 307 -31.54 -10.91 0.47
C THR A 307 -30.57 -11.40 1.54
N ARG A 308 -30.54 -10.71 2.68
CA ARG A 308 -29.71 -11.10 3.83
C ARG A 308 -30.57 -11.80 4.87
N LYS A 309 -30.18 -13.02 5.23
CA LYS A 309 -30.82 -13.85 6.25
C LYS A 309 -29.95 -13.88 7.50
N SER A 310 -30.57 -13.68 8.66
CA SER A 310 -29.91 -13.80 9.96
C SER A 310 -30.09 -15.21 10.52
N VAL A 311 -29.00 -15.89 10.80
CA VAL A 311 -29.01 -17.23 11.41
C VAL A 311 -28.32 -17.14 12.77
N ARG A 312 -29.02 -17.48 13.84
CA ARG A 312 -28.42 -17.53 15.18
C ARG A 312 -27.59 -18.79 15.33
N ILE A 313 -26.33 -18.62 15.73
CA ILE A 313 -25.38 -19.72 15.92
C ILE A 313 -24.96 -19.91 17.38
N GLY A 314 -25.42 -19.06 18.27
CA GLY A 314 -25.16 -19.09 19.70
C GLY A 314 -25.78 -17.92 20.43
N PRO A 315 -25.63 -17.84 21.75
CA PRO A 315 -26.17 -16.73 22.55
C PRO A 315 -25.51 -15.41 22.10
N GLY A 316 -26.33 -14.48 21.62
CA GLY A 316 -25.88 -13.18 21.14
C GLY A 316 -25.03 -13.21 19.85
N GLN A 317 -24.91 -14.36 19.18
CA GLN A 317 -24.12 -14.53 17.95
C GLN A 317 -25.03 -14.78 16.75
N THR A 318 -24.94 -13.93 15.77
CA THR A 318 -25.69 -14.01 14.53
C THR A 318 -24.78 -14.14 13.33
N PHE A 319 -25.03 -15.14 12.51
CA PHE A 319 -24.42 -15.32 11.19
C PHE A 319 -25.33 -14.72 10.13
N TYR A 320 -24.79 -13.82 9.32
CA TYR A 320 -25.52 -13.23 8.20
C TYR A 320 -25.19 -13.99 6.92
N ALA A 321 -26.19 -14.67 6.37
CA ALA A 321 -26.08 -15.45 5.16
C ALA A 321 -26.91 -14.85 4.02
N THR A 322 -26.61 -15.23 2.81
CA THR A 322 -27.48 -14.96 1.66
C THR A 322 -28.73 -15.85 1.78
N GLY A 323 -29.89 -15.26 1.92
CA GLY A 323 -31.13 -15.98 2.07
C GLY A 323 -31.72 -16.45 0.75
N ASP A 324 -31.97 -15.51 -0.15
CA ASP A 324 -32.50 -15.77 -1.49
C ASP A 324 -32.05 -14.66 -2.46
N ILE A 325 -32.15 -14.93 -3.74
CA ILE A 325 -31.91 -13.97 -4.81
C ILE A 325 -33.26 -13.71 -5.50
N ILE A 326 -33.71 -12.45 -5.50
CA ILE A 326 -34.98 -12.08 -6.09
C ILE A 326 -34.79 -11.96 -7.62
N GLY A 327 -35.61 -12.74 -8.36
CA GLY A 327 -35.54 -12.78 -9.82
C GLY A 327 -34.51 -13.79 -10.35
N ASP A 328 -34.08 -13.57 -11.58
CA ASP A 328 -33.12 -14.41 -12.28
C ASP A 328 -31.69 -14.23 -11.74
N ILE A 329 -30.90 -15.28 -11.77
CA ILE A 329 -29.47 -15.22 -11.43
C ILE A 329 -28.72 -14.64 -12.60
N ARG A 330 -28.01 -13.55 -12.38
CA ARG A 330 -27.16 -12.87 -13.37
C ARG A 330 -25.71 -12.84 -12.92
N GLN A 331 -24.81 -12.97 -13.88
CA GLN A 331 -23.38 -12.96 -13.61
C GLN A 331 -22.90 -11.55 -13.23
N ALA A 332 -22.10 -11.45 -12.17
CA ALA A 332 -21.37 -10.22 -11.85
C ALA A 332 -20.35 -9.93 -12.94
N HIS A 333 -20.17 -8.66 -13.28
CA HIS A 333 -19.28 -8.24 -14.36
C HIS A 333 -18.75 -6.83 -14.16
N CYS A 334 -17.67 -6.54 -14.88
CA CYS A 334 -17.10 -5.21 -15.00
C CYS A 334 -17.06 -4.78 -16.46
N ASN A 335 -17.37 -3.50 -16.73
CA ASN A 335 -17.31 -2.90 -18.04
C ASN A 335 -16.21 -1.85 -18.11
N ILE A 336 -15.42 -1.91 -19.19
CA ILE A 336 -14.32 -1.00 -19.48
C ILE A 336 -14.47 -0.56 -20.94
N SER A 337 -14.20 0.72 -21.25
CA SER A 337 -14.15 1.19 -22.63
C SER A 337 -12.99 0.53 -23.38
N GLU A 338 -13.32 -0.22 -24.44
CA GLU A 338 -12.33 -0.94 -25.25
C GLU A 338 -11.33 0.01 -25.89
N GLU A 339 -11.82 1.10 -26.45
CA GLU A 339 -10.97 2.10 -27.10
C GLU A 339 -9.95 2.71 -26.14
N LYS A 340 -10.40 3.15 -24.96
CA LYS A 340 -9.51 3.73 -23.94
C LYS A 340 -8.49 2.73 -23.45
N TRP A 341 -8.90 1.48 -23.24
CA TRP A 341 -8.01 0.41 -22.81
C TRP A 341 -6.93 0.12 -23.84
N ASN A 342 -7.31 -0.11 -25.09
CA ASN A 342 -6.37 -0.43 -26.16
C ASN A 342 -5.39 0.73 -26.40
N ARG A 343 -5.84 1.97 -26.37
CA ARG A 343 -4.98 3.16 -26.47
C ARG A 343 -3.98 3.22 -25.33
N THR A 344 -4.43 2.96 -24.10
CA THR A 344 -3.54 2.96 -22.93
C THR A 344 -2.51 1.84 -23.00
N LEU A 345 -2.93 0.64 -23.36
CA LEU A 345 -2.02 -0.50 -23.45
C LEU A 345 -0.99 -0.31 -24.57
N HIS A 346 -1.38 0.33 -25.69
CA HIS A 346 -0.45 0.75 -26.73
C HIS A 346 0.59 1.76 -26.21
N ARG A 347 0.17 2.76 -25.43
CA ARG A 347 1.10 3.72 -24.81
C ARG A 347 2.04 3.05 -23.81
N VAL A 348 1.54 2.11 -23.01
CA VAL A 348 2.36 1.31 -22.08
C VAL A 348 3.40 0.48 -22.85
N SER A 349 2.99 -0.17 -23.94
CA SER A 349 3.91 -0.95 -24.77
C SER A 349 5.00 -0.06 -25.40
N LYS A 350 4.65 1.15 -25.83
CA LYS A 350 5.60 2.13 -26.36
C LYS A 350 6.65 2.51 -25.29
N LYS A 351 6.23 2.71 -24.05
CA LYS A 351 7.15 2.97 -22.94
C LYS A 351 8.04 1.76 -22.59
N LEU A 352 7.53 0.55 -22.68
CA LEU A 352 8.32 -0.66 -22.50
C LEU A 352 9.36 -0.83 -23.62
N LEU A 353 9.01 -0.47 -24.87
CA LEU A 353 9.93 -0.52 -26.01
C LEU A 353 11.13 0.46 -25.87
N GLU A 354 11.02 1.52 -25.08
CA GLU A 354 12.17 2.38 -24.76
C GLU A 354 13.27 1.62 -23.99
N HIS A 355 12.89 0.60 -23.23
CA HIS A 355 13.80 -0.28 -22.48
C HIS A 355 14.22 -1.53 -23.27
N PHE A 356 13.42 -1.95 -24.24
CA PHE A 356 13.66 -3.12 -25.09
C PHE A 356 13.58 -2.72 -26.58
N PRO A 357 14.60 -1.98 -27.06
CA PRO A 357 14.58 -1.45 -28.43
C PRO A 357 14.62 -2.57 -29.47
N ASN A 358 13.82 -2.42 -30.53
CA ASN A 358 13.71 -3.35 -31.65
C ASN A 358 13.13 -4.73 -31.34
N GLU A 359 12.52 -4.91 -30.19
CA GLU A 359 11.92 -6.18 -29.78
C GLU A 359 10.38 -6.11 -29.80
N THR A 360 9.72 -7.25 -29.67
CA THR A 360 8.25 -7.31 -29.67
C THR A 360 7.76 -7.44 -28.24
N ILE A 361 6.77 -6.65 -27.85
CA ILE A 361 6.11 -6.72 -26.54
C ILE A 361 4.79 -7.46 -26.70
N ARG A 362 4.57 -8.44 -25.84
CA ARG A 362 3.32 -9.19 -25.80
C ARG A 362 2.76 -9.19 -24.38
N PHE A 363 1.49 -8.87 -24.26
CA PHE A 363 0.73 -9.03 -23.04
C PHE A 363 -0.04 -10.36 -23.09
N GLU A 364 0.09 -11.13 -22.05
CA GLU A 364 -0.60 -12.41 -21.91
C GLU A 364 -1.34 -12.49 -20.57
N PRO A 365 -2.41 -13.30 -20.47
CA PRO A 365 -3.09 -13.53 -19.21
C PRO A 365 -2.18 -14.15 -18.15
N PRO A 366 -2.56 -14.10 -16.85
CA PRO A 366 -1.83 -14.79 -15.78
C PRO A 366 -1.62 -16.27 -16.09
N SER A 367 -0.45 -16.81 -15.76
CA SER A 367 -0.09 -18.20 -16.09
C SER A 367 -0.74 -19.25 -15.19
N GLY A 368 -1.27 -18.85 -14.02
CA GLY A 368 -1.88 -19.72 -13.03
C GLY A 368 -1.56 -19.30 -11.60
N GLY A 369 -2.14 -20.00 -10.65
CA GLY A 369 -2.02 -19.72 -9.22
C GLY A 369 -3.38 -19.60 -8.55
N ASP A 370 -3.39 -19.03 -7.36
CA ASP A 370 -4.62 -18.78 -6.61
C ASP A 370 -5.52 -17.76 -7.31
N LEU A 371 -6.81 -17.84 -7.02
CA LEU A 371 -7.81 -16.93 -7.61
C LEU A 371 -7.47 -15.44 -7.32
N GLU A 372 -6.87 -15.15 -6.19
CA GLU A 372 -6.49 -13.82 -5.75
C GLU A 372 -5.44 -13.14 -6.65
N ILE A 373 -4.56 -13.92 -7.28
CA ILE A 373 -3.48 -13.41 -8.14
C ILE A 373 -3.76 -13.57 -9.62
N THR A 374 -4.55 -14.57 -10.00
CA THR A 374 -4.91 -14.84 -11.41
C THR A 374 -6.05 -13.98 -11.93
N THR A 375 -6.75 -13.30 -11.03
CA THR A 375 -7.86 -12.40 -11.34
C THR A 375 -7.62 -11.02 -10.77
N HIS A 376 -8.33 -10.04 -11.29
CA HIS A 376 -8.42 -8.73 -10.66
C HIS A 376 -9.36 -8.82 -9.47
N SER A 377 -8.80 -8.84 -8.26
CA SER A 377 -9.55 -8.87 -7.01
C SER A 377 -9.65 -7.48 -6.40
N PHE A 378 -10.82 -7.11 -5.92
CA PHE A 378 -11.08 -5.82 -5.27
C PHE A 378 -12.34 -5.89 -4.41
N ASN A 379 -12.53 -4.87 -3.57
CA ASN A 379 -13.75 -4.70 -2.79
C ASN A 379 -14.68 -3.69 -3.48
N CYS A 380 -15.92 -4.06 -3.65
CA CYS A 380 -16.96 -3.21 -4.20
C CYS A 380 -18.17 -3.19 -3.26
N GLY A 381 -18.39 -2.09 -2.56
CA GLY A 381 -19.52 -1.91 -1.66
C GLY A 381 -19.61 -2.89 -0.49
N GLY A 382 -18.51 -3.56 -0.12
CA GLY A 382 -18.45 -4.59 0.92
C GLY A 382 -18.44 -6.02 0.41
N GLU A 383 -18.60 -6.23 -0.89
CA GLU A 383 -18.46 -7.53 -1.57
C GLU A 383 -17.11 -7.62 -2.27
N PHE A 384 -16.49 -8.81 -2.25
CA PHE A 384 -15.18 -9.05 -2.86
C PHE A 384 -15.34 -9.70 -4.22
N PHE A 385 -14.91 -8.99 -5.25
CA PHE A 385 -14.99 -9.40 -6.65
C PHE A 385 -13.66 -9.96 -7.13
N TYR A 386 -13.75 -10.98 -7.98
CA TYR A 386 -12.62 -11.64 -8.64
C TYR A 386 -12.93 -11.72 -10.12
N CYS A 387 -12.39 -10.78 -10.89
CA CYS A 387 -12.73 -10.59 -12.30
C CYS A 387 -11.67 -11.18 -13.22
N ASN A 388 -12.09 -11.93 -14.22
CA ASN A 388 -11.23 -12.49 -15.24
C ASN A 388 -10.75 -11.39 -16.19
N THR A 389 -9.44 -11.18 -16.26
CA THR A 389 -8.80 -10.13 -17.05
C THR A 389 -8.18 -10.63 -18.36
N THR A 390 -8.49 -11.84 -18.78
CA THR A 390 -7.93 -12.44 -20.01
C THR A 390 -8.16 -11.59 -21.23
N GLN A 391 -9.31 -10.93 -21.35
CA GLN A 391 -9.64 -10.06 -22.48
C GLN A 391 -8.84 -8.74 -22.47
N LEU A 392 -8.34 -8.30 -21.31
CA LEU A 392 -7.55 -7.08 -21.17
C LEU A 392 -6.08 -7.29 -21.58
N PHE A 393 -5.52 -8.45 -21.31
CA PHE A 393 -4.12 -8.77 -21.52
C PHE A 393 -3.95 -9.88 -22.54
N ASN A 394 -4.26 -9.55 -23.80
CA ASN A 394 -4.09 -10.45 -24.94
C ASN A 394 -3.78 -9.64 -26.20
N SER A 395 -2.61 -9.03 -26.25
CA SER A 395 -2.21 -8.18 -27.37
C SER A 395 -0.71 -8.22 -27.62
N THR A 396 -0.31 -7.95 -28.85
CA THR A 396 1.10 -7.93 -29.29
C THR A 396 1.43 -6.63 -30.00
N TYR A 397 2.54 -6.02 -29.62
CA TYR A 397 3.00 -4.75 -30.14
C TYR A 397 4.42 -4.87 -30.71
N LYS A 398 4.62 -4.38 -31.92
CA LYS A 398 5.92 -4.36 -32.62
C LYS A 398 6.47 -2.95 -32.68
N PRO A 399 7.79 -2.77 -32.77
CA PRO A 399 8.37 -1.47 -33.03
C PRO A 399 7.76 -0.83 -34.29
N GLY A 400 7.42 0.46 -34.23
CA GLY A 400 6.82 1.17 -35.37
C GLY A 400 5.34 0.91 -35.62
N THR A 401 4.64 0.22 -34.70
CA THR A 401 3.18 0.11 -34.79
C THR A 401 2.56 1.52 -34.75
N PRO A 402 1.72 1.89 -35.75
CA PRO A 402 1.09 3.20 -35.76
C PRO A 402 0.20 3.38 -34.52
N GLU A 403 -0.02 4.64 -34.15
CA GLU A 403 -0.93 4.95 -33.06
C GLU A 403 -2.32 4.36 -33.33
N TYR A 404 -2.97 3.93 -32.27
CA TYR A 404 -4.31 3.36 -32.34
C TYR A 404 -5.27 4.39 -32.94
N ASN A 405 -5.79 4.12 -34.13
CA ASN A 405 -6.79 4.98 -34.77
C ASN A 405 -8.12 4.82 -34.05
N GLU A 406 -8.66 5.92 -33.57
CA GLU A 406 -9.98 5.96 -32.96
C GLU A 406 -11.02 5.50 -33.98
N THR A 407 -11.64 4.37 -33.74
CA THR A 407 -12.67 3.82 -34.62
C THR A 407 -14.05 4.45 -34.40
N GLY A 408 -14.18 5.29 -33.37
CA GLY A 408 -15.43 5.94 -32.97
C GLY A 408 -16.54 5.00 -32.56
N LYS A 409 -16.21 3.71 -32.32
CA LYS A 409 -17.12 2.72 -31.78
C LYS A 409 -17.08 2.75 -30.26
N ASN A 410 -18.22 2.96 -29.65
CA ASN A 410 -18.37 2.87 -28.18
C ASN A 410 -18.46 1.41 -27.68
N ASP A 411 -17.56 0.56 -28.16
CA ASP A 411 -17.52 -0.82 -27.72
C ASP A 411 -16.94 -0.91 -26.29
N SER A 412 -17.50 -1.81 -25.49
CA SER A 412 -17.06 -2.04 -24.13
C SER A 412 -16.58 -3.49 -23.95
N ILE A 413 -15.46 -3.65 -23.26
CA ILE A 413 -14.98 -4.95 -22.79
C ILE A 413 -15.75 -5.27 -21.53
N THR A 414 -16.40 -6.43 -21.51
CA THR A 414 -17.11 -6.94 -20.34
C THR A 414 -16.31 -8.08 -19.73
N LEU A 415 -15.87 -7.90 -18.48
CA LEU A 415 -15.12 -8.91 -17.73
C LEU A 415 -16.07 -9.70 -16.85
N PRO A 416 -16.10 -11.04 -16.93
CA PRO A 416 -16.88 -11.86 -16.02
C PRO A 416 -16.22 -11.87 -14.64
N CYS A 417 -17.03 -11.71 -13.60
CA CYS A 417 -16.56 -11.69 -12.21
C CYS A 417 -17.21 -12.79 -11.40
N ARG A 418 -16.44 -13.32 -10.46
CA ARG A 418 -16.90 -14.19 -9.40
C ARG A 418 -16.92 -13.41 -8.09
N ILE A 419 -17.80 -13.81 -7.18
CA ILE A 419 -17.88 -13.26 -5.83
C ILE A 419 -17.47 -14.33 -4.84
N LYS A 420 -16.64 -13.92 -3.89
CA LYS A 420 -16.17 -14.78 -2.81
C LYS A 420 -16.43 -14.09 -1.48
N GLN A 421 -16.98 -14.81 -0.52
CA GLN A 421 -17.29 -14.27 0.81
C GLN A 421 -16.26 -14.67 1.87
N PHE A 422 -15.64 -15.84 1.74
CA PHE A 422 -14.54 -16.28 2.62
C PHE A 422 -13.21 -15.85 2.05
N ILE A 423 -12.54 -14.93 2.72
CA ILE A 423 -11.37 -14.24 2.21
C ILE A 423 -10.20 -14.46 3.14
N ASN A 424 -9.09 -14.88 2.57
CA ASN A 424 -7.80 -14.97 3.25
C ASN A 424 -6.98 -13.73 2.91
N MET A 425 -7.15 -12.67 3.70
CA MET A 425 -6.46 -11.40 3.49
C MET A 425 -4.97 -11.54 3.78
N TRP A 426 -4.17 -10.77 3.05
CA TRP A 426 -2.73 -10.62 3.25
C TRP A 426 -1.93 -11.92 3.10
N GLN A 427 -2.50 -12.95 2.47
CA GLN A 427 -1.88 -14.29 2.34
C GLN A 427 -1.44 -14.90 3.68
N ARG A 428 -2.06 -14.48 4.78
CA ARG A 428 -1.76 -15.01 6.11
C ARG A 428 -2.41 -16.36 6.32
N VAL A 429 -1.64 -17.29 6.88
CA VAL A 429 -2.13 -18.61 7.28
C VAL A 429 -2.76 -18.53 8.67
N GLY A 430 -3.89 -19.19 8.87
CA GLY A 430 -4.53 -19.34 10.16
C GLY A 430 -5.64 -18.34 10.48
N GLN A 431 -5.88 -17.35 9.64
CA GLN A 431 -6.97 -16.39 9.80
C GLN A 431 -7.69 -16.17 8.46
N ALA A 432 -9.01 -16.24 8.49
CA ALA A 432 -9.86 -15.90 7.35
C ALA A 432 -11.02 -15.03 7.81
N MET A 433 -11.50 -14.19 6.90
CA MET A 433 -12.65 -13.32 7.13
C MET A 433 -13.83 -13.80 6.27
N TYR A 434 -15.03 -13.76 6.85
CA TYR A 434 -16.26 -13.87 6.10
C TYR A 434 -16.87 -12.49 5.92
N ALA A 435 -17.06 -12.08 4.67
CA ALA A 435 -17.73 -10.83 4.34
C ALA A 435 -19.25 -11.08 4.30
N PRO A 436 -20.04 -10.47 5.19
CA PRO A 436 -21.50 -10.63 5.18
C PRO A 436 -22.08 -10.16 3.84
N PRO A 437 -23.15 -10.80 3.36
CA PRO A 437 -23.78 -10.39 2.11
C PRO A 437 -24.39 -9.00 2.25
N ILE A 438 -24.31 -8.23 1.17
CA ILE A 438 -24.98 -6.94 1.04
C ILE A 438 -26.30 -7.14 0.33
N ALA A 439 -27.39 -6.68 0.93
CA ALA A 439 -28.73 -6.77 0.34
C ALA A 439 -28.87 -5.84 -0.87
N GLY A 440 -29.68 -6.26 -1.83
CA GLY A 440 -29.92 -5.51 -3.05
C GLY A 440 -28.88 -5.80 -4.15
N ASN A 441 -28.88 -4.98 -5.18
CA ASN A 441 -27.86 -4.95 -6.22
C ASN A 441 -26.73 -3.99 -5.83
N ILE A 442 -25.55 -4.22 -6.36
CA ILE A 442 -24.37 -3.39 -6.08
C ILE A 442 -23.76 -2.95 -7.40
N THR A 443 -23.44 -1.67 -7.48
CA THR A 443 -22.65 -1.10 -8.59
C THR A 443 -21.62 -0.16 -8.00
N CYS A 444 -20.38 -0.30 -8.43
CA CYS A 444 -19.31 0.61 -8.09
C CYS A 444 -18.58 1.11 -9.33
N ASN A 445 -18.17 2.37 -9.27
CA ASN A 445 -17.40 3.03 -10.29
C ASN A 445 -16.03 3.35 -9.72
N SER A 446 -14.99 2.82 -10.36
CA SER A 446 -13.60 3.01 -9.96
C SER A 446 -12.77 3.50 -11.14
N SER A 447 -11.62 4.10 -10.84
CA SER A 447 -10.69 4.59 -11.85
C SER A 447 -9.42 3.76 -11.81
N ILE A 448 -9.05 3.15 -12.93
CA ILE A 448 -7.77 2.47 -13.09
C ILE A 448 -6.69 3.54 -13.27
N THR A 449 -5.74 3.60 -12.35
CA THR A 449 -4.65 4.60 -12.34
C THR A 449 -3.27 3.98 -12.51
N GLY A 450 -3.18 2.67 -12.45
CA GLY A 450 -1.93 1.94 -12.61
C GLY A 450 -2.13 0.46 -12.88
N LEU A 451 -1.06 -0.19 -13.27
CA LEU A 451 -1.00 -1.63 -13.54
C LEU A 451 0.15 -2.26 -12.75
N LEU A 452 -0.06 -3.48 -12.30
CA LEU A 452 0.99 -4.34 -11.76
C LEU A 452 1.29 -5.42 -12.79
N LEU A 453 2.52 -5.46 -13.27
CA LEU A 453 2.96 -6.41 -14.28
C LEU A 453 4.12 -7.26 -13.76
N THR A 454 4.20 -8.48 -14.28
CA THR A 454 5.35 -9.37 -14.14
C THR A 454 5.95 -9.62 -15.52
N TYR A 455 7.27 -9.79 -15.57
CA TYR A 455 8.01 -10.06 -16.78
C TYR A 455 8.48 -11.52 -16.80
N ASP A 456 8.16 -12.25 -17.87
CA ASP A 456 8.54 -13.67 -17.98
C ASP A 456 9.87 -13.89 -18.73
N GLY A 457 10.42 -12.84 -19.31
CA GLY A 457 11.58 -12.94 -20.18
C GLY A 457 11.23 -13.00 -21.67
N PRO A 458 12.23 -13.02 -22.55
CA PRO A 458 12.04 -13.23 -23.97
C PRO A 458 11.76 -14.70 -24.26
N ASN A 459 10.83 -14.97 -25.17
CA ASN A 459 10.63 -16.31 -25.72
C ASN A 459 11.68 -16.61 -26.81
N GLU A 460 11.65 -17.83 -27.37
CA GLU A 460 12.57 -18.28 -28.43
C GLU A 460 12.58 -17.39 -29.67
N ASN A 461 11.53 -16.61 -29.90
CA ASN A 461 11.37 -15.68 -31.03
C ASN A 461 11.73 -14.23 -30.69
N GLY A 462 12.36 -13.96 -29.53
CA GLY A 462 12.73 -12.60 -29.13
C GLY A 462 11.53 -11.73 -28.73
N THR A 463 10.39 -12.32 -28.37
CA THR A 463 9.21 -11.59 -27.90
C THR A 463 9.21 -11.54 -26.37
N HIS A 464 9.13 -10.34 -25.80
CA HIS A 464 9.06 -10.12 -24.37
C HIS A 464 7.61 -10.26 -23.88
N ILE A 465 7.41 -11.12 -22.90
CA ILE A 465 6.08 -11.44 -22.36
C ILE A 465 5.88 -10.73 -21.03
N PHE A 466 4.78 -9.99 -20.92
CA PHE A 466 4.33 -9.33 -19.71
C PHE A 466 2.95 -9.85 -19.31
N ARG A 467 2.81 -10.18 -18.03
CA ARG A 467 1.55 -10.68 -17.47
C ARG A 467 1.09 -9.79 -16.33
N PRO A 468 -0.23 -9.63 -16.11
CA PRO A 468 -0.71 -8.97 -14.92
C PRO A 468 -0.29 -9.77 -13.68
N GLY A 469 0.11 -9.07 -12.65
CA GLY A 469 0.57 -9.62 -11.40
C GLY A 469 -0.08 -8.94 -10.21
N GLY A 470 0.43 -9.20 -9.03
CA GLY A 470 -0.06 -8.62 -7.78
C GLY A 470 0.02 -9.63 -6.65
N GLY A 471 -0.72 -9.37 -5.57
CA GLY A 471 -0.76 -10.21 -4.37
C GLY A 471 0.10 -9.70 -3.24
N ASP A 472 1.22 -9.05 -3.50
CA ASP A 472 1.96 -8.28 -2.50
C ASP A 472 1.38 -6.86 -2.41
N MET A 473 0.63 -6.58 -1.34
CA MET A 473 -0.02 -5.27 -1.15
C MET A 473 0.98 -4.14 -0.91
N LYS A 474 2.23 -4.45 -0.55
CA LYS A 474 3.29 -3.45 -0.45
C LYS A 474 3.53 -2.73 -1.78
N ASP A 475 3.37 -3.41 -2.90
CA ASP A 475 3.50 -2.79 -4.23
C ASP A 475 2.40 -1.77 -4.50
N ASN A 476 1.20 -2.01 -3.98
CA ASN A 476 0.12 -1.02 -4.04
C ASN A 476 0.49 0.26 -3.27
N TRP A 477 1.10 0.11 -2.10
CA TRP A 477 1.54 1.24 -1.29
C TRP A 477 2.75 1.95 -1.89
N ARG A 478 3.67 1.21 -2.51
CA ARG A 478 4.82 1.79 -3.23
C ARG A 478 4.38 2.70 -4.37
N SER A 479 3.29 2.38 -5.04
CA SER A 479 2.77 3.20 -6.15
C SER A 479 2.40 4.62 -5.72
N GLU A 480 2.10 4.84 -4.45
CA GLU A 480 1.74 6.14 -3.88
C GLU A 480 2.87 6.77 -3.05
N LEU A 481 3.67 5.95 -2.36
CA LEU A 481 4.73 6.43 -1.47
C LEU A 481 6.10 6.57 -2.17
N TYR A 482 6.20 6.35 -3.46
CA TYR A 482 7.47 6.37 -4.21
C TYR A 482 8.22 7.69 -4.14
N LYS A 483 7.52 8.80 -3.98
CA LYS A 483 8.07 10.17 -3.95
C LYS A 483 8.44 10.68 -2.56
N TYR A 484 8.22 9.90 -1.51
CA TYR A 484 8.45 10.32 -0.13
C TYR A 484 9.63 9.60 0.49
N LYS A 485 10.33 10.30 1.39
CA LYS A 485 11.45 9.78 2.16
C LYS A 485 11.44 10.40 3.56
N VAL A 486 11.60 9.60 4.59
CA VAL A 486 11.70 10.08 5.98
C VAL A 486 13.17 10.31 6.33
N VAL A 487 13.43 11.46 6.92
CA VAL A 487 14.77 11.85 7.38
C VAL A 487 14.71 12.36 8.81
N GLU A 488 15.78 12.13 9.55
CA GLU A 488 15.99 12.70 10.88
C GLU A 488 16.80 14.00 10.76
N ILE A 489 16.34 15.06 11.39
CA ILE A 489 17.06 16.32 11.41
C ILE A 489 18.21 16.24 12.41
N LYS A 490 19.41 16.47 11.92
CA LYS A 490 20.66 16.53 12.70
C LYS A 490 21.19 17.97 12.69
N PRO A 491 20.74 18.85 13.59
CA PRO A 491 21.01 20.27 13.53
C PRO A 491 22.45 20.63 13.97
N LEU A 492 23.43 19.84 13.55
CA LEU A 492 24.84 20.02 13.86
C LEU A 492 25.67 19.84 12.60
N GLY A 493 26.39 20.86 12.22
CA GLY A 493 27.34 20.82 11.12
C GLY A 493 28.75 21.13 11.60
N VAL A 494 29.75 20.52 10.96
CA VAL A 494 31.17 20.75 11.21
C VAL A 494 31.88 21.14 9.93
N ALA A 495 32.78 22.11 10.01
CA ALA A 495 33.63 22.49 8.90
C ALA A 495 35.05 22.78 9.39
N PRO A 496 36.09 22.41 8.62
CA PRO A 496 37.47 22.79 8.94
C PRO A 496 37.60 24.30 8.88
N THR A 497 38.40 24.87 9.78
CA THR A 497 38.68 26.30 9.85
C THR A 497 40.13 26.55 10.15
N GLU A 498 40.67 27.64 9.65
CA GLU A 498 42.02 28.11 9.93
C GLU A 498 42.11 28.84 11.28
N ALA A 499 41.02 29.04 11.99
CA ALA A 499 41.00 29.72 13.26
C ALA A 499 41.87 29.03 14.32
N LYS A 500 42.79 29.76 14.90
CA LYS A 500 43.64 29.32 16.00
C LYS A 500 43.04 29.76 17.36
N GLY A 501 42.40 28.84 18.04
CA GLY A 501 41.90 29.13 19.40
C GLY A 501 40.40 29.04 19.54
N ARG A 502 39.96 28.95 20.79
CA ARG A 502 38.53 28.92 21.16
C ARG A 502 37.93 30.28 21.02
N VAL A 503 37.35 30.61 19.88
CA VAL A 503 36.64 31.85 19.66
C VAL A 503 35.18 31.64 19.95
N VAL A 504 34.69 31.98 21.14
CA VAL A 504 33.27 32.15 21.40
C VAL A 504 32.89 33.53 20.86
N ARG A 505 32.73 33.63 19.54
CA ARG A 505 32.21 34.83 18.92
C ARG A 505 30.70 34.75 18.95
N ARG A 506 30.08 35.45 19.88
CA ARG A 506 28.68 35.85 19.73
C ARG A 506 28.66 36.94 18.65
N GLU A 507 28.55 36.50 17.41
CA GLU A 507 28.24 37.47 16.36
C GLU A 507 26.85 38.05 16.68
N LYS A 508 26.77 39.38 16.78
CA LYS A 508 25.50 40.06 16.78
C LYS A 508 24.85 39.73 15.44
N ARG A 509 23.81 38.89 15.48
CA ARG A 509 23.04 38.55 14.31
C ARG A 509 22.48 39.84 13.71
N ALA A 510 23.04 40.30 12.63
CA ALA A 510 22.33 41.16 11.73
C ALA A 510 21.20 40.33 11.14
N VAL A 511 20.00 40.51 11.67
CA VAL A 511 18.79 39.86 11.11
C VAL A 511 18.55 40.56 9.78
N GLY A 512 19.17 40.08 8.72
CA GLY A 512 18.79 40.48 7.37
C GLY A 512 17.35 40.08 7.13
N LEU A 513 16.55 41.01 6.60
CA LEU A 513 15.13 40.77 6.26
C LEU A 513 14.88 39.47 5.45
N GLY A 514 15.88 38.96 4.74
CA GLY A 514 15.79 37.70 4.02
C GLY A 514 15.79 36.43 4.87
N ALA A 515 16.40 36.48 6.09
CA ALA A 515 16.46 35.30 6.97
C ALA A 515 15.14 35.03 7.71
N VAL A 516 14.29 36.03 7.83
CA VAL A 516 12.99 35.95 8.51
C VAL A 516 11.96 35.23 7.63
N LEU A 517 12.19 35.20 6.31
CA LEU A 517 11.28 34.59 5.32
C LEU A 517 11.60 33.10 5.02
N LEU A 518 12.73 32.60 5.52
CA LEU A 518 13.09 31.19 5.34
C LEU A 518 12.34 30.33 6.36
N GLY A 519 11.51 29.41 5.88
CA GLY A 519 10.83 28.43 6.69
C GLY A 519 11.73 27.26 7.12
N PHE A 520 11.13 26.22 7.72
CA PHE A 520 11.79 25.00 8.15
C PHE A 520 12.58 24.36 7.00
N LEU A 521 13.87 24.10 7.23
CA LEU A 521 14.83 23.59 6.25
C LEU A 521 15.05 24.48 5.01
N GLY A 522 14.54 25.70 4.98
CA GLY A 522 14.64 26.60 3.83
C GLY A 522 16.08 26.95 3.40
N ALA A 523 17.04 26.88 4.31
CA ALA A 523 18.45 27.14 4.05
C ALA A 523 19.30 25.88 3.77
N ALA A 524 18.67 24.73 3.50
CA ALA A 524 19.37 23.45 3.35
C ALA A 524 20.41 23.42 2.20
N GLY A 525 20.17 24.16 1.11
CA GLY A 525 21.09 24.28 -0.01
C GLY A 525 22.15 25.40 0.14
N SER A 526 22.19 26.10 1.27
CA SER A 526 23.07 27.23 1.54
C SER A 526 24.37 26.81 2.24
N THR A 527 25.33 27.72 2.34
CA THR A 527 26.55 27.51 3.14
C THR A 527 26.18 27.34 4.63
N MET A 528 27.02 26.64 5.41
CA MET A 528 26.78 26.43 6.84
C MET A 528 26.64 27.75 7.63
N GLY A 529 27.44 28.76 7.30
CA GLY A 529 27.34 30.09 7.93
C GLY A 529 26.01 30.77 7.67
N ALA A 530 25.52 30.74 6.44
CA ALA A 530 24.19 31.26 6.08
C ALA A 530 23.06 30.40 6.68
N ALA A 531 23.21 29.09 6.65
CA ALA A 531 22.22 28.15 7.19
C ALA A 531 22.03 28.27 8.72
N SER A 532 23.09 28.59 9.47
CA SER A 532 23.02 28.77 10.93
C SER A 532 22.14 29.95 11.38
N ILE A 533 21.85 30.89 10.47
CA ILE A 533 20.95 32.04 10.75
C ILE A 533 19.50 31.56 10.96
N THR A 534 19.13 30.40 10.38
CA THR A 534 17.78 29.81 10.52
C THR A 534 17.61 28.91 11.75
N LEU A 535 18.58 28.88 12.66
CA LEU A 535 18.54 28.08 13.89
C LEU A 535 17.22 28.21 14.66
N THR A 536 16.69 29.43 14.77
CA THR A 536 15.45 29.66 15.50
C THR A 536 14.23 29.02 14.86
N VAL A 537 14.22 28.84 13.55
CA VAL A 537 13.13 28.18 12.81
C VAL A 537 13.13 26.69 13.10
N GLN A 538 14.28 26.02 12.99
CA GLN A 538 14.41 24.59 13.30
C GLN A 538 14.14 24.31 14.79
N ALA A 539 14.65 25.17 15.69
CA ALA A 539 14.43 25.06 17.12
C ALA A 539 12.94 25.24 17.50
N ARG A 540 12.24 26.20 16.89
CA ARG A 540 10.80 26.36 17.11
C ARG A 540 10.01 25.13 16.70
N GLN A 541 10.31 24.57 15.53
CA GLN A 541 9.62 23.37 15.04
C GLN A 541 9.81 22.20 16.00
N LEU A 542 11.02 21.98 16.48
CA LEU A 542 11.33 20.92 17.45
C LEU A 542 10.62 21.16 18.79
N LEU A 543 10.67 22.37 19.33
CA LEU A 543 10.02 22.73 20.61
C LEU A 543 8.49 22.64 20.50
N SER A 544 7.90 23.10 19.40
CA SER A 544 6.48 22.96 19.15
C SER A 544 6.02 21.51 19.17
N GLY A 545 6.77 20.60 18.52
CA GLY A 545 6.50 19.17 18.55
C GLY A 545 6.60 18.56 19.95
N ILE A 546 7.61 18.93 20.75
CA ILE A 546 7.78 18.47 22.13
C ILE A 546 6.62 18.91 23.02
N VAL A 547 6.19 20.16 22.92
CA VAL A 547 5.06 20.70 23.69
C VAL A 547 3.77 19.96 23.32
N GLN A 548 3.55 19.69 22.04
CA GLN A 548 2.37 18.96 21.57
C GLN A 548 2.37 17.51 22.08
N GLN A 549 3.52 16.81 22.06
CA GLN A 549 3.64 15.46 22.62
C GLN A 549 3.35 15.43 24.13
N GLN A 550 3.84 16.41 24.89
CA GLN A 550 3.53 16.53 26.33
C GLN A 550 2.04 16.76 26.57
N SER A 551 1.38 17.60 25.76
CA SER A 551 -0.06 17.83 25.84
C SER A 551 -0.86 16.56 25.54
N ASN A 552 -0.46 15.78 24.53
CA ASN A 552 -1.10 14.52 24.19
C ASN A 552 -0.92 13.47 25.29
N LEU A 553 0.26 13.39 25.89
CA LEU A 553 0.53 12.50 27.03
C LEU A 553 -0.34 12.85 28.25
N LEU A 554 -0.46 14.15 28.57
CA LEU A 554 -1.33 14.64 29.65
C LEU A 554 -2.80 14.22 29.42
N ARG A 555 -3.33 14.39 28.22
CA ARG A 555 -4.69 13.98 27.86
C ARG A 555 -4.88 12.47 28.00
N ALA A 556 -3.89 11.66 27.60
CA ALA A 556 -3.95 10.20 27.77
C ALA A 556 -3.98 9.81 29.24
N ILE A 557 -3.18 10.47 30.10
CA ILE A 557 -3.17 10.23 31.55
C ILE A 557 -4.50 10.63 32.18
N GLU A 558 -5.08 11.78 31.81
CA GLU A 558 -6.39 12.23 32.28
C GLU A 558 -7.51 11.24 31.91
N ALA A 559 -7.50 10.73 30.67
CA ALA A 559 -8.44 9.73 30.22
C ALA A 559 -8.33 8.42 31.01
N GLN A 560 -7.11 7.97 31.30
CA GLN A 560 -6.87 6.78 32.14
C GLN A 560 -7.33 7.00 33.59
N GLN A 561 -7.08 8.16 34.16
CA GLN A 561 -7.55 8.48 35.51
C GLN A 561 -9.09 8.49 35.59
N HIS A 562 -9.76 9.03 34.58
CA HIS A 562 -11.21 9.03 34.50
C HIS A 562 -11.78 7.60 34.41
N MET A 563 -11.17 6.74 33.61
CA MET A 563 -11.55 5.32 33.51
C MET A 563 -11.35 4.59 34.85
N LEU A 564 -10.24 4.84 35.54
CA LEU A 564 -9.98 4.28 36.87
C LEU A 564 -11.01 4.73 37.90
N GLN A 565 -11.40 5.98 37.88
CA GLN A 565 -12.45 6.50 38.78
C GLN A 565 -13.82 5.83 38.52
N LEU A 566 -14.17 5.62 37.25
CA LEU A 566 -15.42 4.91 36.87
C LEU A 566 -15.41 3.45 37.33
N THR A 567 -14.28 2.76 37.19
CA THR A 567 -14.16 1.37 37.66
C THR A 567 -14.22 1.26 39.18
N VAL A 568 -13.55 2.15 39.91
CA VAL A 568 -13.61 2.20 41.38
C VAL A 568 -15.03 2.51 41.85
N TRP A 569 -15.72 3.41 41.17
CA TRP A 569 -17.13 3.73 41.49
C TRP A 569 -18.05 2.54 41.21
N GLY A 570 -17.87 1.84 40.08
CA GLY A 570 -18.60 0.63 39.74
C GLY A 570 -18.39 -0.50 40.77
N ILE A 571 -17.16 -0.70 41.25
CA ILE A 571 -16.83 -1.69 42.29
C ILE A 571 -17.51 -1.32 43.60
N LYS A 572 -17.51 -0.05 44.01
CA LYS A 572 -18.19 0.42 45.22
C LYS A 572 -19.70 0.21 45.15
N GLN A 573 -20.32 0.38 44.00
CA GLN A 573 -21.77 0.09 43.81
C GLN A 573 -22.10 -1.40 43.89
N LEU A 574 -21.19 -2.26 43.43
CA LEU A 574 -21.38 -3.71 43.52
C LEU A 574 -21.14 -4.26 44.96
N GLN A 575 -20.45 -3.50 45.80
CA GLN A 575 -20.24 -3.84 47.22
C GLN A 575 -21.30 -3.31 48.17
N ALA A 576 -22.14 -2.37 47.74
CA ALA A 576 -23.31 -1.85 48.45
C ALA A 576 -24.57 -2.62 48.03
#